data_de219cbfbab02d6a0095f71240d53978
#
_entry.id   de219cbfbab02d6a0095f71240d53978
#
_cell.length_a   1.000
_cell.length_b   1.000
_cell.length_c   1.000
_cell.angle_alpha   90.00
_cell.angle_beta   90.00
_cell.angle_gamma   90.00
#
_symmetry.space_group_name_H-M   'P 1'
#
loop_
_entity.id
_entity.type
_entity.pdbx_description
1 polymer ?
#
loop_
_entity_poly.entity_id
_entity_poly.type
_entity_poly.pdbx_seq_one_letter_code
_entity_poly.pdbx_strand_id
1 'polypeptide(L)'
;MKNNILKVFLLVVLLFSVSSLSAAVNVVDMFINGGVFMYIISFLLVITLILAIIKYWQLSIKEKLNTQQFYLKLKGYIKNNQIEEAIRICAQFKKTTLGFIFWNGLLGYNDGIKSGKKGVQLKQHLQNSFDEAGLQAIPHVEGGLFWFDIIAQISTLIGLLGTIFGLVAAFDSLANAPEADKSRLLTEGISMAMGTTAYGLIVAIPTMIIKGGLQSRADKIINDIDEFSVKAINQITYSMKD
;
A
#
# COMPACT_ATOMS: atom_id res chain seq x y z
N MET A 1 -12.55 -0.90 13.55
CA MET A 1 -11.91 -1.14 12.25
C MET A 1 -10.59 -1.92 12.32
N LYS A 2 -9.87 -1.91 13.46
CA LYS A 2 -8.61 -2.66 13.66
C LYS A 2 -8.75 -4.17 13.45
N ASN A 3 -9.93 -4.74 13.71
CA ASN A 3 -10.22 -6.18 13.61
C ASN A 3 -10.49 -6.68 12.18
N ASN A 4 -10.86 -5.80 11.24
CA ASN A 4 -11.32 -6.29 9.93
C ASN A 4 -10.17 -6.61 8.97
N ILE A 5 -9.05 -5.92 9.05
CA ILE A 5 -7.90 -6.21 8.17
C ILE A 5 -7.09 -7.39 8.71
N LEU A 6 -6.97 -7.49 10.04
CA LEU A 6 -6.43 -8.70 10.64
C LEU A 6 -7.33 -9.90 10.31
N LYS A 7 -8.67 -9.71 10.29
CA LYS A 7 -9.62 -10.73 9.84
C LYS A 7 -9.49 -11.03 8.35
N VAL A 8 -9.31 -10.02 7.49
CA VAL A 8 -9.07 -10.23 6.06
C VAL A 8 -7.71 -10.89 5.82
N PHE A 9 -6.66 -10.49 6.54
CA PHE A 9 -5.36 -11.15 6.50
C PHE A 9 -5.45 -12.60 7.03
N LEU A 10 -6.14 -12.81 8.15
CA LEU A 10 -6.43 -14.14 8.69
C LEU A 10 -7.33 -14.94 7.73
N LEU A 11 -8.29 -14.33 7.07
CA LEU A 11 -9.19 -14.95 6.11
C LEU A 11 -8.44 -15.32 4.82
N VAL A 12 -7.51 -14.50 4.35
CA VAL A 12 -6.61 -14.82 3.23
C VAL A 12 -5.65 -15.94 3.63
N VAL A 13 -5.07 -15.90 4.83
CA VAL A 13 -4.24 -17.00 5.36
C VAL A 13 -5.08 -18.25 5.58
N LEU A 14 -6.31 -18.14 6.02
CA LEU A 14 -7.24 -19.25 6.25
C LEU A 14 -7.78 -19.81 4.93
N LEU A 15 -8.04 -18.99 3.92
CA LEU A 15 -8.34 -19.43 2.55
C LEU A 15 -7.12 -20.15 1.94
N PHE A 16 -5.92 -19.71 2.25
CA PHE A 16 -4.69 -20.40 1.83
C PHE A 16 -4.51 -21.75 2.55
N SER A 17 -4.91 -21.84 3.84
CA SER A 17 -4.85 -23.09 4.61
C SER A 17 -5.99 -24.04 4.29
N VAL A 18 -7.17 -23.52 3.90
CA VAL A 18 -8.32 -24.36 3.49
C VAL A 18 -8.11 -24.95 2.10
N SER A 19 -7.42 -24.27 1.18
CA SER A 19 -7.04 -24.86 -0.11
C SER A 19 -6.04 -26.00 0.01
N SER A 20 -5.30 -26.09 1.11
CA SER A 20 -4.45 -27.25 1.41
C SER A 20 -5.23 -28.46 1.98
N LEU A 21 -6.51 -28.27 2.31
CA LEU A 21 -7.34 -29.34 2.90
C LEU A 21 -8.32 -29.99 1.90
N SER A 22 -8.43 -29.48 0.67
CA SER A 22 -9.29 -30.08 -0.37
C SER A 22 -8.45 -30.86 -1.36
N ALA A 23 -8.40 -32.08 -1.14
CA ALA A 23 -8.01 -33.33 -1.80
C ALA A 23 -7.96 -33.44 -3.35
N ALA A 24 -7.64 -32.42 -4.12
CA ALA A 24 -7.58 -32.57 -5.58
C ALA A 24 -6.30 -32.06 -6.25
N VAL A 25 -5.52 -31.20 -5.59
CA VAL A 25 -4.25 -30.71 -6.16
C VAL A 25 -3.23 -30.67 -5.03
N ASN A 26 -2.28 -31.61 -5.07
CA ASN A 26 -1.10 -31.58 -4.19
C ASN A 26 -0.28 -30.34 -4.56
N VAL A 27 -0.48 -29.22 -3.85
CA VAL A 27 0.30 -27.99 -4.05
C VAL A 27 1.80 -28.28 -3.94
N VAL A 28 2.18 -29.25 -3.10
CA VAL A 28 3.56 -29.71 -2.95
C VAL A 28 4.07 -30.39 -4.22
N ASP A 29 3.27 -31.28 -4.80
CA ASP A 29 3.64 -31.95 -6.07
C ASP A 29 3.66 -30.94 -7.24
N MET A 30 2.74 -29.99 -7.25
CA MET A 30 2.78 -28.85 -8.19
C MET A 30 4.07 -28.04 -8.05
N PHE A 31 4.49 -27.77 -6.80
CA PHE A 31 5.70 -27.02 -6.53
C PHE A 31 6.96 -27.76 -6.96
N ILE A 32 7.06 -29.07 -6.65
CA ILE A 32 8.22 -29.89 -7.00
C ILE A 32 8.35 -30.05 -8.52
N ASN A 33 7.22 -30.24 -9.20
CA ASN A 33 7.18 -30.50 -10.65
C ASN A 33 7.16 -29.22 -11.50
N GLY A 34 6.84 -28.07 -10.93
CA GLY A 34 6.65 -26.81 -11.66
C GLY A 34 7.93 -26.07 -12.11
N GLY A 35 9.10 -26.65 -11.83
CA GLY A 35 10.39 -26.16 -12.33
C GLY A 35 10.81 -24.79 -11.79
N VAL A 36 11.73 -24.13 -12.48
CA VAL A 36 12.38 -22.87 -12.05
C VAL A 36 11.37 -21.73 -11.83
N PHE A 37 10.29 -21.68 -12.61
CA PHE A 37 9.29 -20.63 -12.50
C PHE A 37 8.59 -20.61 -11.14
N MET A 38 8.36 -21.75 -10.52
CA MET A 38 7.78 -21.85 -9.18
C MET A 38 8.65 -21.18 -8.11
N TYR A 39 9.97 -21.35 -8.18
CA TYR A 39 10.90 -20.70 -7.24
C TYR A 39 10.88 -19.18 -7.38
N ILE A 40 10.81 -18.67 -8.63
CA ILE A 40 10.74 -17.24 -8.87
C ILE A 40 9.45 -16.65 -8.30
N ILE A 41 8.29 -17.30 -8.54
CA ILE A 41 7.00 -16.85 -8.02
C ILE A 41 6.99 -16.90 -6.47
N SER A 42 7.58 -17.95 -5.87
CA SER A 42 7.70 -18.05 -4.41
C SER A 42 8.58 -16.95 -3.82
N PHE A 43 9.65 -16.57 -4.50
CA PHE A 43 10.48 -15.43 -4.09
C PHE A 43 9.68 -14.11 -4.12
N LEU A 44 8.84 -13.90 -5.14
CA LEU A 44 7.95 -12.75 -5.21
C LEU A 44 6.91 -12.75 -4.08
N LEU A 45 6.39 -13.92 -3.68
CA LEU A 45 5.51 -14.06 -2.52
C LEU A 45 6.19 -13.58 -1.23
N VAL A 46 7.44 -14.01 -0.99
CA VAL A 46 8.20 -13.59 0.19
C VAL A 46 8.39 -12.07 0.21
N ILE A 47 8.76 -11.47 -0.93
CA ILE A 47 8.88 -10.01 -1.06
C ILE A 47 7.54 -9.32 -0.74
N THR A 48 6.44 -9.83 -1.27
CA THR A 48 5.09 -9.30 -1.00
C THR A 48 4.78 -9.29 0.49
N LEU A 49 5.06 -10.38 1.20
CA LEU A 49 4.81 -10.48 2.64
C LEU A 49 5.65 -9.48 3.43
N ILE A 50 6.92 -9.34 3.09
CA ILE A 50 7.82 -8.36 3.74
C ILE A 50 7.30 -6.93 3.52
N LEU A 51 6.98 -6.57 2.27
CA LEU A 51 6.43 -5.25 1.93
C LEU A 51 5.10 -5.01 2.63
N ALA A 52 4.22 -6.00 2.71
CA ALA A 52 2.92 -5.90 3.38
C ALA A 52 3.09 -5.59 4.87
N ILE A 53 4.01 -6.28 5.56
CA ILE A 53 4.31 -6.05 6.98
C ILE A 53 4.85 -4.62 7.19
N ILE A 54 5.82 -4.20 6.38
CA ILE A 54 6.44 -2.86 6.49
C ILE A 54 5.39 -1.78 6.28
N LYS A 55 4.58 -1.88 5.20
CA LYS A 55 3.55 -0.89 4.87
C LYS A 55 2.40 -0.89 5.87
N TYR A 56 1.98 -2.06 6.33
CA TYR A 56 0.98 -2.14 7.39
C TYR A 56 1.46 -1.44 8.67
N TRP A 57 2.71 -1.64 9.05
CA TRP A 57 3.30 -1.00 10.23
C TRP A 57 3.40 0.52 10.06
N GLN A 58 3.81 0.97 8.89
CA GLN A 58 3.89 2.40 8.56
C GLN A 58 2.52 3.07 8.62
N LEU A 59 1.52 2.56 7.89
CA LEU A 59 0.19 3.17 7.79
C LEU A 59 -0.67 2.99 9.05
N SER A 60 -0.43 1.93 9.85
CA SER A 60 -1.28 1.62 11.01
C SER A 60 -0.70 2.07 12.33
N ILE A 61 0.61 2.14 12.46
CA ILE A 61 1.28 2.44 13.73
C ILE A 61 1.90 3.83 13.70
N LYS A 62 2.65 4.17 12.66
CA LYS A 62 3.28 5.50 12.56
C LYS A 62 2.25 6.61 12.33
N GLU A 63 1.24 6.36 11.49
CA GLU A 63 0.18 7.32 11.18
C GLU A 63 -1.02 7.26 12.16
N LYS A 64 -0.81 6.67 13.35
CA LYS A 64 -1.87 6.53 14.36
C LYS A 64 -2.09 7.86 15.09
N LEU A 65 -2.72 8.81 14.43
CA LEU A 65 -3.19 10.06 15.03
C LEU A 65 -4.73 10.07 15.00
N ASN A 66 -5.36 10.47 16.13
CA ASN A 66 -6.78 10.78 16.10
C ASN A 66 -6.95 12.18 15.50
N THR A 67 -7.09 12.24 14.19
CA THR A 67 -7.11 13.45 13.38
C THR A 67 -8.14 14.46 13.89
N GLN A 68 -9.32 13.96 14.25
CA GLN A 68 -10.42 14.82 14.74
C GLN A 68 -10.09 15.46 16.09
N GLN A 69 -9.57 14.70 17.04
CA GLN A 69 -9.17 15.25 18.35
C GLN A 69 -7.97 16.19 18.24
N PHE A 70 -7.02 15.85 17.38
CA PHE A 70 -5.87 16.71 17.08
C PHE A 70 -6.33 18.06 16.52
N TYR A 71 -7.19 18.03 15.50
CA TYR A 71 -7.72 19.25 14.91
C TYR A 71 -8.54 20.09 15.89
N LEU A 72 -9.39 19.47 16.72
CA LEU A 72 -10.18 20.21 17.73
C LEU A 72 -9.29 20.94 18.72
N LYS A 73 -8.20 20.32 19.19
CA LYS A 73 -7.20 20.98 20.03
C LYS A 73 -6.56 22.17 19.31
N LEU A 74 -6.10 21.93 18.07
CA LEU A 74 -5.45 22.95 17.25
C LEU A 74 -6.37 24.15 16.99
N LYS A 75 -7.63 23.86 16.66
CA LYS A 75 -8.67 24.89 16.44
C LYS A 75 -8.82 25.82 17.64
N GLY A 76 -8.74 25.30 18.87
CA GLY A 76 -8.80 26.09 20.10
C GLY A 76 -7.65 27.11 20.19
N TYR A 77 -6.43 26.69 19.90
CA TYR A 77 -5.26 27.57 19.91
C TYR A 77 -5.28 28.59 18.79
N ILE A 78 -5.69 28.20 17.57
CA ILE A 78 -5.84 29.12 16.45
C ILE A 78 -6.88 30.19 16.74
N LYS A 79 -8.03 29.81 17.30
CA LYS A 79 -9.11 30.77 17.66
C LYS A 79 -8.68 31.79 18.71
N ASN A 80 -7.80 31.38 19.63
CA ASN A 80 -7.27 32.24 20.69
C ASN A 80 -6.02 33.03 20.25
N ASN A 81 -5.67 33.01 18.96
CA ASN A 81 -4.46 33.61 18.38
C ASN A 81 -3.13 33.14 19.01
N GLN A 82 -3.12 31.94 19.57
CA GLN A 82 -1.96 31.31 20.20
C GLN A 82 -1.21 30.42 19.18
N ILE A 83 -0.68 31.04 18.13
CA ILE A 83 -0.06 30.32 17.00
C ILE A 83 1.22 29.59 17.43
N GLU A 84 2.02 30.18 18.32
CA GLU A 84 3.24 29.51 18.82
C GLU A 84 2.96 28.21 19.58
N GLU A 85 1.91 28.20 20.41
CA GLU A 85 1.49 26.98 21.10
C GLU A 85 0.93 25.94 20.12
N ALA A 86 0.19 26.39 19.11
CA ALA A 86 -0.26 25.50 18.02
C ALA A 86 0.92 24.84 17.31
N ILE A 87 1.99 25.58 16.99
CA ILE A 87 3.20 25.07 16.37
C ILE A 87 3.89 24.05 17.31
N ARG A 88 3.99 24.35 18.61
CA ARG A 88 4.60 23.43 19.60
C ARG A 88 3.86 22.09 19.67
N ILE A 89 2.53 22.11 19.64
CA ILE A 89 1.72 20.91 19.64
C ILE A 89 1.94 20.12 18.35
N CYS A 90 1.92 20.77 17.18
CA CYS A 90 2.20 20.12 15.92
C CYS A 90 3.59 19.48 15.90
N ALA A 91 4.60 20.12 16.50
CA ALA A 91 5.96 19.60 16.58
C ALA A 91 6.06 18.26 17.36
N GLN A 92 5.18 18.01 18.34
CA GLN A 92 5.13 16.74 19.05
C GLN A 92 4.69 15.58 18.14
N PHE A 93 3.87 15.89 17.13
CA PHE A 93 3.32 14.93 16.18
C PHE A 93 3.99 14.97 14.79
N LYS A 94 5.12 15.67 14.64
CA LYS A 94 5.85 15.82 13.36
C LYS A 94 6.30 14.50 12.71
N LYS A 95 6.24 13.38 13.46
CA LYS A 95 6.51 12.03 12.93
C LYS A 95 5.34 11.45 12.13
N THR A 96 4.14 12.01 12.27
CA THR A 96 2.96 11.66 11.48
C THR A 96 2.86 12.63 10.31
N THR A 97 2.34 12.16 9.19
CA THR A 97 2.21 12.98 7.97
C THR A 97 1.34 14.22 8.22
N LEU A 98 0.21 14.05 8.88
CA LEU A 98 -0.66 15.18 9.23
C LEU A 98 0.05 16.18 10.15
N GLY A 99 0.70 15.72 11.20
CA GLY A 99 1.42 16.57 12.15
C GLY A 99 2.55 17.35 11.47
N PHE A 100 3.25 16.74 10.53
CA PHE A 100 4.29 17.38 9.73
C PHE A 100 3.74 18.51 8.85
N ILE A 101 2.63 18.25 8.15
CA ILE A 101 2.00 19.26 7.28
C ILE A 101 1.50 20.45 8.08
N PHE A 102 0.83 20.19 9.20
CA PHE A 102 0.35 21.27 10.07
C PHE A 102 1.49 22.06 10.71
N TRP A 103 2.55 21.38 11.11
CA TRP A 103 3.73 22.03 11.67
C TRP A 103 4.39 22.99 10.68
N ASN A 104 4.67 22.53 9.44
CA ASN A 104 5.25 23.36 8.39
C ASN A 104 4.29 24.48 7.93
N GLY A 105 3.01 24.16 7.74
CA GLY A 105 2.01 25.15 7.35
C GLY A 105 1.87 26.31 8.36
N LEU A 106 1.85 25.99 9.66
CA LEU A 106 1.80 27.02 10.71
C LEU A 106 3.13 27.77 10.88
N LEU A 107 4.27 27.11 10.66
CA LEU A 107 5.56 27.81 10.60
C LEU A 107 5.57 28.82 9.47
N GLY A 108 5.17 28.43 8.26
CA GLY A 108 5.07 29.34 7.13
C GLY A 108 4.12 30.50 7.40
N TYR A 109 3.01 30.27 8.08
CA TYR A 109 2.11 31.34 8.52
C TYR A 109 2.82 32.35 9.45
N ASN A 110 3.53 31.85 10.46
CA ASN A 110 4.27 32.67 11.41
C ASN A 110 5.37 33.48 10.72
N ASP A 111 6.07 32.87 9.76
CA ASP A 111 7.10 33.53 8.96
C ASP A 111 6.50 34.58 8.01
N GLY A 112 5.31 34.35 7.48
CA GLY A 112 4.56 35.32 6.71
C GLY A 112 4.22 36.57 7.53
N ILE A 113 3.79 36.41 8.79
CA ILE A 113 3.53 37.51 9.72
C ILE A 113 4.81 38.30 10.01
N LYS A 114 5.90 37.60 10.36
CA LYS A 114 7.21 38.22 10.64
C LYS A 114 7.77 38.99 9.44
N SER A 115 7.47 38.52 8.23
CA SER A 115 7.83 39.21 6.98
C SER A 115 6.93 40.37 6.61
N GLY A 116 5.96 40.73 7.47
CA GLY A 116 5.06 41.87 7.26
C GLY A 116 3.95 41.64 6.24
N LYS A 117 3.72 40.39 5.79
CA LYS A 117 2.63 40.06 4.88
C LYS A 117 1.29 40.19 5.59
N LYS A 118 0.26 40.73 4.89
CA LYS A 118 -1.07 40.93 5.47
C LYS A 118 -2.17 40.58 4.45
N GLY A 119 -3.37 40.33 4.95
CA GLY A 119 -4.56 40.08 4.12
C GLY A 119 -4.37 38.96 3.10
N VAL A 120 -4.60 39.26 1.83
CA VAL A 120 -4.55 38.28 0.73
C VAL A 120 -3.17 37.65 0.57
N GLN A 121 -2.09 38.43 0.73
CA GLN A 121 -0.71 37.93 0.60
C GLN A 121 -0.37 36.92 1.72
N LEU A 122 -0.82 37.18 2.95
CA LEU A 122 -0.60 36.27 4.08
C LEU A 122 -1.40 34.98 3.91
N LYS A 123 -2.66 35.08 3.43
CA LYS A 123 -3.48 33.91 3.10
C LYS A 123 -2.83 33.04 2.03
N GLN A 124 -2.34 33.65 0.96
CA GLN A 124 -1.68 32.92 -0.12
C GLN A 124 -0.40 32.25 0.35
N HIS A 125 0.37 32.93 1.20
CA HIS A 125 1.59 32.35 1.79
C HIS A 125 1.27 31.16 2.70
N LEU A 126 0.22 31.26 3.51
CA LEU A 126 -0.29 30.15 4.31
C LEU A 126 -0.69 28.95 3.46
N GLN A 127 -1.49 29.16 2.40
CA GLN A 127 -1.88 28.10 1.47
C GLN A 127 -0.67 27.43 0.85
N ASN A 128 0.24 28.22 0.27
CA ASN A 128 1.46 27.68 -0.35
C ASN A 128 2.30 26.86 0.63
N SER A 129 2.38 27.27 1.91
CA SER A 129 3.13 26.51 2.92
C SER A 129 2.49 25.17 3.27
N PHE A 130 1.16 25.10 3.31
CA PHE A 130 0.44 23.83 3.49
C PHE A 130 0.57 22.93 2.27
N ASP A 131 0.44 23.49 1.06
CA ASP A 131 0.56 22.76 -0.21
C ASP A 131 1.99 22.20 -0.37
N GLU A 132 3.01 23.01 -0.10
CA GLU A 132 4.42 22.56 -0.13
C GLU A 132 4.68 21.41 0.85
N ALA A 133 4.19 21.53 2.08
CA ALA A 133 4.31 20.48 3.07
C ALA A 133 3.55 19.20 2.66
N GLY A 134 2.38 19.36 2.01
CA GLY A 134 1.61 18.25 1.44
C GLY A 134 2.38 17.52 0.35
N LEU A 135 2.94 18.26 -0.62
CA LEU A 135 3.76 17.69 -1.70
C LEU A 135 4.98 16.92 -1.19
N GLN A 136 5.55 17.33 -0.05
CA GLN A 136 6.67 16.61 0.57
C GLN A 136 6.22 15.35 1.32
N ALA A 137 5.08 15.40 2.00
CA ALA A 137 4.69 14.38 2.96
C ALA A 137 3.77 13.28 2.38
N ILE A 138 2.85 13.62 1.46
CA ILE A 138 1.89 12.67 0.87
C ILE A 138 2.58 11.51 0.14
N PRO A 139 3.66 11.72 -0.64
CA PRO A 139 4.36 10.63 -1.29
C PRO A 139 4.92 9.57 -0.35
N HIS A 140 5.15 9.90 0.93
CA HIS A 140 5.57 8.91 1.93
C HIS A 140 4.43 7.96 2.33
N VAL A 141 3.17 8.42 2.28
CA VAL A 141 1.98 7.60 2.56
C VAL A 141 1.71 6.65 1.39
N GLU A 142 1.67 7.17 0.17
CA GLU A 142 1.39 6.40 -1.05
C GLU A 142 2.57 5.55 -1.52
N GLY A 143 3.78 6.02 -1.28
CA GLY A 143 5.00 5.41 -1.79
C GLY A 143 5.09 3.92 -1.44
N GLY A 144 5.50 3.13 -2.41
CA GLY A 144 5.70 1.68 -2.26
C GLY A 144 4.43 0.82 -2.40
N LEU A 145 3.22 1.39 -2.48
CA LEU A 145 2.00 0.61 -2.78
C LEU A 145 2.00 0.12 -4.24
N PHE A 146 2.59 0.88 -5.13
CA PHE A 146 2.80 0.53 -6.52
C PHE A 146 3.55 -0.81 -6.72
N TRP A 147 4.48 -1.17 -5.82
CA TRP A 147 5.20 -2.44 -5.93
C TRP A 147 4.31 -3.66 -5.83
N PHE A 148 3.19 -3.58 -5.11
CA PHE A 148 2.23 -4.68 -5.05
C PHE A 148 1.57 -4.96 -6.40
N ASP A 149 1.25 -3.90 -7.17
CA ASP A 149 0.68 -4.04 -8.51
C ASP A 149 1.69 -4.70 -9.46
N ILE A 150 2.94 -4.24 -9.43
CA ILE A 150 4.03 -4.85 -10.23
C ILE A 150 4.22 -6.31 -9.88
N ILE A 151 4.31 -6.65 -8.58
CA ILE A 151 4.54 -8.03 -8.15
C ILE A 151 3.38 -8.93 -8.56
N ALA A 152 2.13 -8.48 -8.38
CA ALA A 152 0.96 -9.24 -8.80
C ALA A 152 0.96 -9.50 -10.31
N GLN A 153 1.25 -8.47 -11.10
CA GLN A 153 1.32 -8.58 -12.56
C GLN A 153 2.46 -9.50 -13.01
N ILE A 154 3.66 -9.33 -12.46
CA ILE A 154 4.82 -10.17 -12.81
C ILE A 154 4.56 -11.62 -12.41
N SER A 155 3.96 -11.90 -11.23
CA SER A 155 3.66 -13.26 -10.79
C SER A 155 2.72 -13.97 -11.77
N THR A 156 1.71 -13.25 -12.28
CA THR A 156 0.78 -13.78 -13.29
C THR A 156 1.50 -14.05 -14.62
N LEU A 157 2.33 -13.10 -15.09
CA LEU A 157 3.07 -13.24 -16.35
C LEU A 157 4.11 -14.36 -16.29
N ILE A 158 4.81 -14.52 -15.18
CA ILE A 158 5.75 -15.64 -14.97
C ILE A 158 5.00 -16.96 -14.92
N GLY A 159 3.82 -17.01 -14.28
CA GLY A 159 2.95 -18.18 -14.31
C GLY A 159 2.55 -18.57 -15.73
N LEU A 160 2.14 -17.59 -16.56
CA LEU A 160 1.82 -17.79 -17.97
C LEU A 160 3.05 -18.24 -18.79
N LEU A 161 4.20 -17.61 -18.56
CA LEU A 161 5.46 -17.99 -19.21
C LEU A 161 5.81 -19.43 -18.91
N GLY A 162 5.59 -19.87 -17.66
CA GLY A 162 5.79 -21.24 -17.23
C GLY A 162 4.91 -22.24 -18.02
N THR A 163 3.68 -21.88 -18.42
CA THR A 163 2.87 -22.75 -19.28
C THR A 163 3.46 -22.93 -20.66
N ILE A 164 3.98 -21.85 -21.26
CA ILE A 164 4.58 -21.91 -22.59
C ILE A 164 5.79 -22.84 -22.56
N PHE A 165 6.69 -22.66 -21.61
CA PHE A 165 7.88 -23.51 -21.48
C PHE A 165 7.51 -24.96 -21.11
N GLY A 166 6.51 -25.15 -20.24
CA GLY A 166 6.04 -26.50 -19.88
C GLY A 166 5.46 -27.25 -21.08
N LEU A 167 4.66 -26.58 -21.94
CA LEU A 167 4.12 -27.18 -23.15
C LEU A 167 5.21 -27.47 -24.18
N VAL A 168 6.14 -26.55 -24.40
CA VAL A 168 7.28 -26.78 -25.30
C VAL A 168 8.08 -28.00 -24.86
N ALA A 169 8.41 -28.11 -23.58
CA ALA A 169 9.13 -29.26 -23.03
C ALA A 169 8.33 -30.57 -23.16
N ALA A 170 7.00 -30.51 -23.01
CA ALA A 170 6.14 -31.67 -23.20
C ALA A 170 6.19 -32.17 -24.65
N PHE A 171 6.05 -31.28 -25.63
CA PHE A 171 6.11 -31.64 -27.06
C PHE A 171 7.50 -32.15 -27.47
N ASP A 172 8.56 -31.55 -26.94
CA ASP A 172 9.93 -31.98 -27.19
C ASP A 172 10.19 -33.40 -26.68
N SER A 173 9.65 -33.71 -25.50
CA SER A 173 9.72 -35.06 -24.92
C SER A 173 8.96 -36.12 -25.74
N LEU A 174 7.89 -35.73 -26.44
CA LEU A 174 7.11 -36.60 -27.31
C LEU A 174 7.85 -37.01 -28.57
N ALA A 175 8.73 -36.17 -29.08
CA ALA A 175 9.41 -36.37 -30.37
C ALA A 175 10.21 -37.70 -30.40
N ASN A 176 10.79 -38.09 -29.27
CA ASN A 176 11.65 -39.28 -29.12
C ASN A 176 11.04 -40.39 -28.24
N ALA A 177 9.77 -40.21 -27.80
CA ALA A 177 9.12 -41.15 -26.89
C ALA A 177 8.48 -42.33 -27.64
N PRO A 178 8.51 -43.57 -27.02
CA PRO A 178 7.71 -44.69 -27.52
C PRO A 178 6.21 -44.33 -27.49
N GLU A 179 5.46 -44.92 -28.46
CA GLU A 179 4.01 -44.68 -28.58
C GLU A 179 3.23 -44.91 -27.27
N ALA A 180 3.62 -45.97 -26.53
CA ALA A 180 2.99 -46.31 -25.26
C ALA A 180 3.13 -45.22 -24.17
N ASP A 181 4.18 -44.38 -24.20
CA ASP A 181 4.48 -43.36 -23.20
C ASP A 181 4.02 -41.97 -23.59
N LYS A 182 3.72 -41.73 -24.88
CA LYS A 182 3.37 -40.40 -25.42
C LYS A 182 2.20 -39.75 -24.67
N SER A 183 1.12 -40.50 -24.44
CA SER A 183 -0.08 -39.97 -23.74
C SER A 183 0.25 -39.56 -22.30
N ARG A 184 1.06 -40.35 -21.60
CA ARG A 184 1.47 -40.05 -20.23
C ARG A 184 2.35 -38.82 -20.16
N LEU A 185 3.39 -38.74 -21.00
CA LEU A 185 4.30 -37.58 -21.05
C LEU A 185 3.58 -36.29 -21.41
N LEU A 186 2.63 -36.34 -22.36
CA LEU A 186 1.81 -35.19 -22.71
C LEU A 186 0.95 -34.72 -21.53
N THR A 187 0.31 -35.65 -20.83
CA THR A 187 -0.55 -35.34 -19.68
C THR A 187 0.28 -34.72 -18.54
N GLU A 188 1.46 -35.27 -18.24
CA GLU A 188 2.37 -34.74 -17.22
C GLU A 188 2.84 -33.32 -17.57
N GLY A 189 3.25 -33.07 -18.82
CA GLY A 189 3.70 -31.76 -19.26
C GLY A 189 2.59 -30.69 -19.24
N ILE A 190 1.37 -31.06 -19.66
CA ILE A 190 0.20 -30.16 -19.57
C ILE A 190 -0.12 -29.86 -18.12
N SER A 191 -0.13 -30.86 -17.25
CA SER A 191 -0.41 -30.71 -15.82
C SER A 191 0.61 -29.77 -15.15
N MET A 192 1.89 -29.94 -15.45
CA MET A 192 2.97 -29.06 -14.97
C MET A 192 2.76 -27.62 -15.47
N ALA A 193 2.48 -27.45 -16.73
CA ALA A 193 2.24 -26.15 -17.34
C ALA A 193 1.07 -25.43 -16.66
N MET A 194 -0.09 -26.08 -16.52
CA MET A 194 -1.26 -25.49 -15.86
C MET A 194 -0.97 -25.15 -14.40
N GLY A 195 -0.17 -25.96 -13.71
CA GLY A 195 0.26 -25.77 -12.33
C GLY A 195 0.99 -24.45 -12.12
N THR A 196 1.90 -24.06 -13.02
CA THR A 196 2.65 -22.80 -12.89
C THR A 196 1.76 -21.57 -12.98
N THR A 197 0.77 -21.56 -13.90
CA THR A 197 -0.20 -20.45 -13.97
C THR A 197 -1.10 -20.42 -12.74
N ALA A 198 -1.60 -21.55 -12.28
CA ALA A 198 -2.40 -21.61 -11.07
C ALA A 198 -1.63 -21.03 -9.87
N TYR A 199 -0.35 -21.38 -9.73
CA TYR A 199 0.48 -20.84 -8.64
C TYR A 199 0.74 -19.34 -8.78
N GLY A 200 0.98 -18.84 -9.99
CA GLY A 200 1.08 -17.40 -10.26
C GLY A 200 -0.15 -16.61 -9.80
N LEU A 201 -1.36 -17.14 -10.08
CA LEU A 201 -2.62 -16.55 -9.64
C LEU A 201 -2.83 -16.65 -8.11
N ILE A 202 -2.42 -17.76 -7.50
CA ILE A 202 -2.45 -17.94 -6.04
C ILE A 202 -1.62 -16.86 -5.32
N VAL A 203 -0.53 -16.38 -5.91
CA VAL A 203 0.27 -15.28 -5.37
C VAL A 203 -0.31 -13.92 -5.73
N ALA A 204 -0.75 -13.72 -6.98
CA ALA A 204 -1.22 -12.44 -7.47
C ALA A 204 -2.51 -11.97 -6.78
N ILE A 205 -3.50 -12.84 -6.62
CA ILE A 205 -4.82 -12.49 -6.07
C ILE A 205 -4.72 -11.97 -4.63
N PRO A 206 -4.07 -12.66 -3.67
CA PRO A 206 -3.89 -12.13 -2.32
C PRO A 206 -3.08 -10.83 -2.29
N THR A 207 -2.07 -10.70 -3.15
CA THR A 207 -1.26 -9.48 -3.28
C THR A 207 -2.13 -8.27 -3.62
N MET A 208 -3.05 -8.40 -4.59
CA MET A 208 -3.98 -7.34 -4.97
C MET A 208 -4.98 -7.01 -3.84
N ILE A 209 -5.46 -8.01 -3.11
CA ILE A 209 -6.37 -7.80 -1.97
C ILE A 209 -5.65 -7.03 -0.85
N ILE A 210 -4.42 -7.42 -0.53
CA ILE A 210 -3.59 -6.73 0.48
C ILE A 210 -3.36 -5.28 0.06
N LYS A 211 -2.98 -5.06 -1.21
CA LYS A 211 -2.78 -3.72 -1.77
C LYS A 211 -4.04 -2.87 -1.64
N GLY A 212 -5.20 -3.38 -2.02
CA GLY A 212 -6.48 -2.66 -1.91
C GLY A 212 -6.78 -2.22 -0.47
N GLY A 213 -6.51 -3.07 0.52
CA GLY A 213 -6.67 -2.73 1.93
C GLY A 213 -5.68 -1.66 2.44
N LEU A 214 -4.43 -1.69 1.97
CA LEU A 214 -3.42 -0.68 2.30
C LEU A 214 -3.71 0.65 1.60
N GLN A 215 -4.11 0.61 0.33
CA GLN A 215 -4.50 1.79 -0.45
C GLN A 215 -5.66 2.53 0.21
N SER A 216 -6.73 1.82 0.57
CA SER A 216 -7.88 2.42 1.26
C SER A 216 -7.51 3.14 2.57
N ARG A 217 -6.44 2.70 3.25
CA ARG A 217 -5.93 3.39 4.42
C ARG A 217 -5.11 4.61 4.08
N ALA A 218 -4.26 4.52 3.05
CA ALA A 218 -3.49 5.64 2.54
C ALA A 218 -4.43 6.78 2.09
N ASP A 219 -5.44 6.44 1.29
CA ASP A 219 -6.45 7.38 0.80
C ASP A 219 -7.21 8.05 1.95
N LYS A 220 -7.54 7.30 3.00
CA LYS A 220 -8.17 7.88 4.19
C LYS A 220 -7.28 8.90 4.89
N ILE A 221 -5.99 8.61 5.05
CA ILE A 221 -5.02 9.54 5.67
C ILE A 221 -4.90 10.80 4.81
N ILE A 222 -4.83 10.67 3.49
CA ILE A 222 -4.73 11.80 2.56
C ILE A 222 -5.99 12.64 2.59
N ASN A 223 -7.17 12.02 2.53
CA ASN A 223 -8.44 12.72 2.62
C ASN A 223 -8.59 13.48 3.97
N ASP A 224 -8.16 12.88 5.08
CA ASP A 224 -8.14 13.54 6.38
C ASP A 224 -7.20 14.77 6.35
N ILE A 225 -6.02 14.65 5.72
CA ILE A 225 -5.05 15.74 5.56
C ILE A 225 -5.69 16.90 4.78
N ASP A 226 -6.28 16.63 3.63
CA ASP A 226 -6.90 17.62 2.77
C ASP A 226 -8.05 18.34 3.48
N GLU A 227 -8.96 17.55 4.09
CA GLU A 227 -10.10 18.08 4.82
C GLU A 227 -9.68 19.03 5.94
N PHE A 228 -8.74 18.58 6.78
CA PHE A 228 -8.36 19.36 7.96
C PHE A 228 -7.40 20.52 7.62
N SER A 229 -6.60 20.41 6.56
CA SER A 229 -5.78 21.52 6.05
C SER A 229 -6.66 22.66 5.55
N VAL A 230 -7.66 22.36 4.72
CA VAL A 230 -8.62 23.37 4.25
C VAL A 230 -9.37 24.02 5.44
N LYS A 231 -9.82 23.23 6.42
CA LYS A 231 -10.48 23.76 7.61
C LYS A 231 -9.57 24.68 8.44
N ALA A 232 -8.29 24.33 8.58
CA ALA A 232 -7.33 25.14 9.30
C ALA A 232 -7.03 26.47 8.59
N ILE A 233 -6.79 26.43 7.27
CA ILE A 233 -6.56 27.61 6.44
C ILE A 233 -7.76 28.58 6.53
N ASN A 234 -8.97 28.04 6.42
CA ASN A 234 -10.18 28.85 6.53
C ASN A 234 -10.34 29.46 7.92
N GLN A 235 -10.07 28.70 8.99
CA GLN A 235 -10.15 29.19 10.37
C GLN A 235 -9.14 30.30 10.64
N ILE A 236 -7.89 30.15 10.19
CA ILE A 236 -6.84 31.16 10.31
C ILE A 236 -7.21 32.40 9.49
N THR A 237 -7.71 32.22 8.27
CA THR A 237 -8.13 33.34 7.41
C THR A 237 -9.30 34.15 8.01
N TYR A 238 -10.18 33.47 8.77
CA TYR A 238 -11.28 34.13 9.47
C TYR A 238 -10.78 35.00 10.62
N SER A 239 -9.81 34.46 11.41
CA SER A 239 -9.21 35.22 12.52
C SER A 239 -8.29 36.36 12.06
N MET A 240 -7.93 36.45 10.78
CA MET A 240 -7.21 37.60 10.21
C MET A 240 -8.12 38.81 9.89
N LYS A 241 -9.44 38.61 9.83
CA LYS A 241 -10.41 39.67 9.48
C LYS A 241 -10.93 40.44 10.69
N ASP A 242 -10.79 39.87 11.88
CA ASP A 242 -11.11 40.51 13.17
C ASP A 242 -9.83 41.14 13.73
#